data_dbeff9ef3109c2137ff85fb64dbd07ee
#
_entry.id   dbeff9ef3109c2137ff85fb64dbd07ee
#
_cell.length_a   1.000
_cell.length_b   1.000
_cell.length_c   1.000
_cell.angle_alpha   90.00
_cell.angle_beta   90.00
_cell.angle_gamma   90.00
#
_symmetry.space_group_name_H-M   'P 1'
#
loop_
_entity.id
_entity.type
_entity.pdbx_description
1 polymer ?
#
loop_
_entity_poly.entity_id
_entity_poly.type
_entity_poly.pdbx_seq_one_letter_code
_entity_poly.pdbx_strand_id
1 'polypeptide(L)'
;MTKWVYNFGAGVNDGNASLRNLLGGKGANLAEMAAIDLPVPPGFTITTEVCTAYYENDRNYPADLKAQVDAALARIEQAVERKFGDKDKPLLVSVRSGARVSMPGMMDTVLNLGLNDDTVLGLAKASGDERFAWDSYRRFIQMYGSVVLNVDHHRFCLLYTSPSPRD
;
A
#
# COMPACT_ATOMS: atom_id res chain seq x y z
N MET A 1 -10.48 23.49 3.95
CA MET A 1 -10.43 22.06 3.69
C MET A 1 -8.99 21.61 3.94
N THR A 2 -8.78 20.73 4.89
CA THR A 2 -7.43 20.28 5.25
C THR A 2 -6.91 19.30 4.19
N LYS A 3 -5.65 19.42 3.79
CA LYS A 3 -5.03 18.51 2.83
C LYS A 3 -4.43 17.32 3.58
N TRP A 4 -5.10 16.18 3.49
CA TRP A 4 -4.67 14.93 4.13
C TRP A 4 -3.82 14.02 3.23
N VAL A 5 -3.90 14.21 1.91
CA VAL A 5 -3.27 13.35 0.91
C VAL A 5 -2.34 14.16 0.01
N TYR A 6 -1.11 13.69 -0.12
CA TYR A 6 -0.05 14.29 -0.93
C TYR A 6 0.38 13.32 -2.02
N ASN A 7 0.19 13.71 -3.27
CA ASN A 7 0.52 12.90 -4.43
C ASN A 7 1.98 13.05 -4.84
N PHE A 8 2.54 12.01 -5.45
CA PHE A 8 3.86 12.02 -6.07
C PHE A 8 3.91 11.10 -7.29
N GLY A 9 4.88 11.31 -8.18
CA GLY A 9 5.10 10.54 -9.40
C GLY A 9 4.09 10.82 -10.51
N ALA A 10 4.39 10.37 -11.73
CA ALA A 10 3.61 10.62 -12.94
C ALA A 10 3.35 12.13 -13.20
N GLY A 11 4.39 12.95 -13.09
CA GLY A 11 4.31 14.40 -13.37
C GLY A 11 3.62 15.24 -12.29
N VAL A 12 3.25 14.65 -11.16
CA VAL A 12 2.65 15.35 -10.01
C VAL A 12 3.52 15.18 -8.78
N ASN A 13 3.72 16.28 -8.05
CA ASN A 13 4.40 16.26 -6.77
C ASN A 13 3.84 17.34 -5.85
N ASP A 14 3.15 16.93 -4.80
CA ASP A 14 2.52 17.81 -3.82
C ASP A 14 3.43 18.13 -2.61
N GLY A 15 4.50 17.38 -2.43
CA GLY A 15 5.37 17.43 -1.27
C GLY A 15 6.82 17.77 -1.59
N ASN A 16 7.63 17.81 -0.56
CA ASN A 16 9.10 17.99 -0.65
C ASN A 16 9.79 17.45 0.61
N ALA A 17 11.13 17.41 0.61
CA ALA A 17 11.94 16.91 1.71
C ALA A 17 11.74 17.66 3.04
N SER A 18 11.36 18.95 3.02
CA SER A 18 11.13 19.73 4.24
C SER A 18 9.89 19.29 5.02
N LEU A 19 8.93 18.63 4.37
CA LEU A 19 7.68 18.15 4.97
C LEU A 19 7.83 16.81 5.71
N ARG A 20 9.02 16.49 6.19
CA ARG A 20 9.31 15.21 6.84
C ARG A 20 8.43 14.92 8.05
N ASN A 21 8.06 15.93 8.81
CA ASN A 21 7.15 15.78 9.95
C ASN A 21 5.73 15.42 9.52
N LEU A 22 5.29 15.92 8.38
CA LEU A 22 3.96 15.74 7.84
C LEU A 22 3.83 14.44 7.03
N LEU A 23 4.82 14.17 6.17
CA LEU A 23 4.79 13.03 5.24
C LEU A 23 5.51 11.78 5.78
N GLY A 24 6.18 11.90 6.92
CA GLY A 24 7.13 10.90 7.37
C GLY A 24 8.39 10.85 6.53
N GLY A 25 9.41 10.13 6.98
CA GLY A 25 10.68 10.05 6.25
C GLY A 25 10.57 9.44 4.86
N LYS A 26 9.77 8.39 4.72
CA LYS A 26 9.58 7.70 3.42
C LYS A 26 8.80 8.56 2.43
N GLY A 27 7.70 9.21 2.88
CA GLY A 27 6.87 10.06 2.04
C GLY A 27 7.62 11.31 1.56
N ALA A 28 8.37 11.98 2.45
CA ALA A 28 9.18 13.14 2.11
C ALA A 28 10.29 12.79 1.10
N ASN A 29 10.97 11.64 1.28
CA ASN A 29 12.01 11.19 0.35
C ASN A 29 11.43 10.83 -1.03
N LEU A 30 10.27 10.18 -1.10
CA LEU A 30 9.60 9.89 -2.37
C LEU A 30 9.19 11.16 -3.10
N ALA A 31 8.68 12.17 -2.38
CA ALA A 31 8.36 13.47 -2.95
C ALA A 31 9.62 14.18 -3.48
N GLU A 32 10.74 14.12 -2.74
CA GLU A 32 12.02 14.68 -3.20
C GLU A 32 12.53 13.99 -4.45
N MET A 33 12.51 12.66 -4.48
CA MET A 33 12.92 11.89 -5.67
C MET A 33 12.06 12.25 -6.89
N ALA A 34 10.75 12.43 -6.71
CA ALA A 34 9.85 12.86 -7.77
C ALA A 34 10.15 14.31 -8.22
N ALA A 35 10.56 15.18 -7.30
CA ALA A 35 10.90 16.58 -7.61
C ALA A 35 12.16 16.73 -8.48
N ILE A 36 13.10 15.79 -8.39
CA ILE A 36 14.33 15.76 -9.20
C ILE A 36 14.22 14.82 -10.40
N ASP A 37 12.98 14.54 -10.84
CA ASP A 37 12.66 13.71 -12.01
C ASP A 37 13.22 12.29 -12.00
N LEU A 38 13.47 11.72 -10.81
CA LEU A 38 13.77 10.30 -10.72
C LEU A 38 12.52 9.47 -11.04
N PRO A 39 12.66 8.28 -11.65
CA PRO A 39 11.54 7.42 -12.03
C PRO A 39 10.88 6.79 -10.80
N VAL A 40 10.08 7.57 -10.09
CA VAL A 40 9.28 7.12 -8.95
C VAL A 40 7.92 6.65 -9.45
N PRO A 41 7.46 5.44 -9.08
CA PRO A 41 6.10 5.01 -9.36
C PRO A 41 5.07 6.00 -8.82
N PRO A 42 3.93 6.20 -9.50
CA PRO A 42 2.88 7.08 -8.99
C PRO A 42 2.34 6.56 -7.67
N GLY A 43 2.11 7.46 -6.74
CA GLY A 43 1.63 7.14 -5.42
C GLY A 43 1.10 8.36 -4.67
N PHE A 44 0.71 8.14 -3.43
CA PHE A 44 0.35 9.22 -2.52
C PHE A 44 0.74 8.88 -1.07
N THR A 45 0.90 9.91 -0.27
CA THR A 45 1.17 9.81 1.16
C THR A 45 -0.02 10.37 1.94
N ILE A 46 -0.55 9.60 2.88
CA ILE A 46 -1.50 10.08 3.89
C ILE A 46 -0.67 10.71 5.01
N THR A 47 -1.01 11.93 5.41
CA THR A 47 -0.23 12.70 6.38
C THR A 47 -0.25 12.10 7.78
N THR A 48 0.78 12.36 8.57
CA THR A 48 0.86 11.95 9.98
C THR A 48 -0.24 12.63 10.83
N GLU A 49 -0.76 13.76 10.40
CA GLU A 49 -1.84 14.49 11.07
C GLU A 49 -3.17 13.72 11.08
N VAL A 50 -3.38 12.83 10.09
CA VAL A 50 -4.56 11.94 10.09
C VAL A 50 -4.56 11.03 11.32
N CYS A 51 -3.39 10.57 11.75
CA CYS A 51 -3.27 9.75 12.96
C CYS A 51 -3.71 10.54 14.21
N THR A 52 -3.24 11.77 14.33
CA THR A 52 -3.65 12.67 15.44
C THR A 52 -5.14 12.94 15.39
N ALA A 53 -5.66 13.37 14.24
CA ALA A 53 -7.08 13.64 14.05
C ALA A 53 -7.97 12.43 14.33
N TYR A 54 -7.52 11.22 13.98
CA TYR A 54 -8.25 9.99 14.28
C TYR A 54 -8.41 9.75 15.78
N TYR A 55 -7.34 9.91 16.56
CA TYR A 55 -7.41 9.73 18.01
C TYR A 55 -8.14 10.87 18.72
N GLU A 56 -8.04 12.09 18.24
CA GLU A 56 -8.78 13.26 18.77
C GLU A 56 -10.27 13.21 18.46
N ASN A 57 -10.67 12.50 17.40
CA ASN A 57 -12.07 12.36 16.96
C ASN A 57 -12.65 10.97 17.31
N ASP A 58 -12.42 10.50 18.52
CA ASP A 58 -12.96 9.23 19.03
C ASP A 58 -12.76 8.03 18.09
N ARG A 59 -11.59 7.94 17.46
CA ARG A 59 -11.21 6.91 16.48
C ARG A 59 -12.07 6.94 15.21
N ASN A 60 -12.54 8.10 14.82
CA ASN A 60 -13.18 8.30 13.52
C ASN A 60 -12.24 9.05 12.57
N TYR A 61 -12.23 8.63 11.32
CA TYR A 61 -11.46 9.31 10.29
C TYR A 61 -12.05 10.67 9.96
N PRO A 62 -11.21 11.67 9.57
CA PRO A 62 -11.72 12.93 9.03
C PRO A 62 -12.68 12.69 7.86
N ALA A 63 -13.81 13.41 7.84
CA ALA A 63 -14.90 13.18 6.89
C ALA A 63 -14.47 13.30 5.40
N ASP A 64 -13.51 14.18 5.12
CA ASP A 64 -13.01 14.46 3.77
C ASP A 64 -11.78 13.60 3.37
N LEU A 65 -11.25 12.79 4.29
CA LEU A 65 -10.10 11.90 4.00
C LEU A 65 -10.43 10.90 2.91
N LYS A 66 -11.59 10.24 3.01
CA LYS A 66 -11.99 9.21 2.03
C LYS A 66 -12.03 9.77 0.61
N ALA A 67 -12.64 10.95 0.43
CA ALA A 67 -12.73 11.57 -0.89
C ALA A 67 -11.35 11.91 -1.47
N GLN A 68 -10.39 12.35 -0.62
CA GLN A 68 -9.04 12.64 -1.06
C GLN A 68 -8.27 11.35 -1.43
N VAL A 69 -8.46 10.27 -0.68
CA VAL A 69 -7.86 8.96 -0.99
C VAL A 69 -8.44 8.40 -2.29
N ASP A 70 -9.76 8.44 -2.48
CA ASP A 70 -10.42 7.97 -3.70
C ASP A 70 -9.92 8.74 -4.93
N ALA A 71 -9.78 10.06 -4.83
CA ALA A 71 -9.25 10.89 -5.91
C ALA A 71 -7.77 10.57 -6.23
N ALA A 72 -6.94 10.35 -5.20
CA ALA A 72 -5.55 9.99 -5.38
C ALA A 72 -5.39 8.60 -6.00
N LEU A 73 -6.23 7.64 -5.60
CA LEU A 73 -6.25 6.29 -6.18
C LEU A 73 -6.65 6.34 -7.67
N ALA A 74 -7.72 7.07 -8.01
CA ALA A 74 -8.15 7.26 -9.40
C ALA A 74 -7.05 7.86 -10.28
N ARG A 75 -6.25 8.78 -9.74
CA ARG A 75 -5.08 9.33 -10.44
C ARG A 75 -4.01 8.27 -10.73
N ILE A 76 -3.72 7.39 -9.75
CA ILE A 76 -2.78 6.28 -9.95
C ILE A 76 -3.32 5.33 -11.01
N GLU A 77 -4.58 4.95 -10.92
CA GLU A 77 -5.24 4.06 -11.90
C GLU A 77 -5.09 4.59 -13.33
N GLN A 78 -5.33 5.89 -13.52
CA GLN A 78 -5.14 6.56 -14.80
C GLN A 78 -3.68 6.52 -15.27
N ALA A 79 -2.72 6.80 -14.38
CA ALA A 79 -1.31 6.89 -14.73
C ALA A 79 -0.71 5.54 -15.12
N VAL A 80 -1.20 4.44 -14.56
CA VAL A 80 -0.68 3.08 -14.82
C VAL A 80 -1.60 2.24 -15.72
N GLU A 81 -2.74 2.78 -16.15
CA GLU A 81 -3.75 2.09 -16.99
C GLU A 81 -4.21 0.76 -16.38
N ARG A 82 -4.35 0.73 -15.07
CA ARG A 82 -4.82 -0.42 -14.29
C ARG A 82 -5.84 0.05 -13.26
N LYS A 83 -6.74 -0.84 -12.82
CA LYS A 83 -7.78 -0.49 -11.88
C LYS A 83 -7.69 -1.34 -10.62
N PHE A 84 -7.89 -0.72 -9.47
CA PHE A 84 -7.90 -1.42 -8.19
C PHE A 84 -9.13 -2.33 -8.10
N GLY A 85 -8.90 -3.62 -7.87
CA GLY A 85 -9.96 -4.63 -7.84
C GLY A 85 -10.44 -5.11 -9.21
N ASP A 86 -9.84 -4.68 -10.31
CA ASP A 86 -10.17 -5.19 -11.64
C ASP A 86 -9.69 -6.63 -11.82
N LYS A 87 -10.53 -7.46 -12.45
CA LYS A 87 -10.27 -8.89 -12.63
C LYS A 87 -9.29 -9.20 -13.76
N ASP A 88 -9.20 -8.33 -14.75
CA ASP A 88 -8.35 -8.56 -15.92
C ASP A 88 -7.01 -7.83 -15.85
N LYS A 89 -7.04 -6.58 -15.35
CA LYS A 89 -5.85 -5.72 -15.22
C LYS A 89 -5.77 -5.13 -13.80
N PRO A 90 -5.53 -5.96 -12.79
CA PRO A 90 -5.54 -5.49 -11.41
C PRO A 90 -4.40 -4.50 -11.15
N LEU A 91 -4.74 -3.38 -10.48
CA LEU A 91 -3.76 -2.52 -9.85
C LEU A 91 -3.35 -3.12 -8.51
N LEU A 92 -2.08 -3.41 -8.34
CA LEU A 92 -1.50 -3.85 -7.08
C LEU A 92 -0.65 -2.73 -6.51
N VAL A 93 -0.86 -2.42 -5.24
CA VAL A 93 -0.13 -1.35 -4.56
C VAL A 93 0.66 -1.87 -3.37
N SER A 94 1.73 -1.16 -3.05
CA SER A 94 2.53 -1.39 -1.84
C SER A 94 2.18 -0.32 -0.81
N VAL A 95 1.68 -0.72 0.34
CA VAL A 95 1.38 0.17 1.46
C VAL A 95 2.52 0.11 2.46
N ARG A 96 3.07 1.26 2.77
CA ARG A 96 4.17 1.41 3.72
C ARG A 96 3.76 2.37 4.82
N SER A 97 3.93 1.95 6.05
CA SER A 97 3.79 2.86 7.17
C SER A 97 4.99 3.82 7.23
N GLY A 98 4.72 5.08 7.57
CA GLY A 98 5.72 6.12 7.74
C GLY A 98 5.71 6.66 9.17
N ALA A 99 6.90 6.92 9.73
CA ALA A 99 7.06 7.64 10.98
C ALA A 99 8.04 8.78 10.78
N ARG A 100 7.99 9.77 11.70
CA ARG A 100 8.98 10.86 11.75
C ARG A 100 10.39 10.33 11.92
N VAL A 101 10.52 9.30 12.76
CA VAL A 101 11.77 8.58 13.02
C VAL A 101 11.57 7.14 12.57
N SER A 102 12.35 6.73 11.59
CA SER A 102 12.33 5.36 11.10
C SER A 102 13.39 4.55 11.85
N MET A 103 12.97 3.45 12.49
CA MET A 103 13.86 2.46 13.04
C MET A 103 13.69 1.14 12.27
N PRO A 104 14.77 0.40 12.00
CA PRO A 104 14.67 -0.93 11.39
C PRO A 104 13.75 -1.84 12.21
N GLY A 105 12.81 -2.53 11.53
CA GLY A 105 11.88 -3.47 12.16
C GLY A 105 10.66 -2.84 12.86
N MET A 106 10.54 -1.51 12.92
CA MET A 106 9.41 -0.85 13.57
C MET A 106 8.14 -0.79 12.73
N MET A 107 8.27 -0.93 11.41
CA MET A 107 7.15 -0.66 10.50
C MET A 107 7.15 -1.62 9.33
N ASP A 108 6.05 -2.31 9.20
CA ASP A 108 5.84 -3.29 8.17
C ASP A 108 5.35 -2.67 6.86
N THR A 109 5.65 -3.37 5.78
CA THR A 109 5.14 -3.06 4.45
C THR A 109 4.14 -4.13 4.06
N VAL A 110 2.99 -3.74 3.52
CA VAL A 110 2.05 -4.68 2.90
C VAL A 110 2.21 -4.58 1.40
N LEU A 111 2.68 -5.65 0.78
CA LEU A 111 2.87 -5.76 -0.67
C LEU A 111 1.65 -6.38 -1.33
N ASN A 112 1.44 -6.05 -2.61
CA ASN A 112 0.39 -6.64 -3.45
C ASN A 112 -1.03 -6.45 -2.91
N LEU A 113 -1.28 -5.34 -2.19
CA LEU A 113 -2.63 -4.96 -1.81
C LEU A 113 -3.46 -4.74 -3.08
N GLY A 114 -4.60 -5.41 -3.15
CA GLY A 114 -5.46 -5.50 -4.33
C GLY A 114 -5.62 -6.92 -4.85
N LEU A 115 -4.83 -7.89 -4.34
CA LEU A 115 -5.05 -9.31 -4.63
C LEU A 115 -6.22 -9.86 -3.82
N ASN A 116 -7.04 -10.65 -4.50
CA ASN A 116 -8.13 -11.46 -3.96
C ASN A 116 -8.36 -12.67 -4.89
N ASP A 117 -9.37 -13.48 -4.60
CA ASP A 117 -9.67 -14.70 -5.37
C ASP A 117 -9.94 -14.44 -6.87
N ASP A 118 -10.48 -13.27 -7.20
CA ASP A 118 -10.76 -12.87 -8.59
C ASP A 118 -9.52 -12.24 -9.26
N THR A 119 -8.87 -11.31 -8.58
CA THR A 119 -7.76 -10.53 -9.17
C THR A 119 -6.47 -11.34 -9.33
N VAL A 120 -6.29 -12.42 -8.57
CA VAL A 120 -5.16 -13.34 -8.76
C VAL A 120 -5.18 -13.99 -10.14
N LEU A 121 -6.37 -14.28 -10.68
CA LEU A 121 -6.52 -14.84 -12.02
C LEU A 121 -6.09 -13.84 -13.10
N GLY A 122 -6.41 -12.55 -12.91
CA GLY A 122 -5.94 -11.47 -13.78
C GLY A 122 -4.42 -11.32 -13.73
N LEU A 123 -3.82 -11.43 -12.55
CA LEU A 123 -2.37 -11.43 -12.40
C LEU A 123 -1.72 -12.61 -13.11
N ALA A 124 -2.28 -13.83 -12.99
CA ALA A 124 -1.81 -15.02 -13.69
C ALA A 124 -1.84 -14.84 -15.20
N LYS A 125 -2.94 -14.32 -15.73
CA LYS A 125 -3.10 -14.01 -17.15
C LYS A 125 -2.12 -12.95 -17.64
N ALA A 126 -1.93 -11.87 -16.87
CA ALA A 126 -1.04 -10.77 -17.23
C ALA A 126 0.44 -11.15 -17.15
N SER A 127 0.84 -12.00 -16.20
CA SER A 127 2.23 -12.45 -16.06
C SER A 127 2.58 -13.64 -16.94
N GLY A 128 1.60 -14.41 -17.38
CA GLY A 128 1.81 -15.70 -18.03
C GLY A 128 2.34 -16.79 -17.09
N ASP A 129 2.34 -16.55 -15.78
CA ASP A 129 2.84 -17.47 -14.76
C ASP A 129 1.82 -17.59 -13.62
N GLU A 130 1.08 -18.69 -13.67
CA GLU A 130 0.06 -18.98 -12.67
C GLU A 130 0.67 -19.24 -11.27
N ARG A 131 1.80 -19.92 -11.22
CA ARG A 131 2.51 -20.21 -9.96
C ARG A 131 2.96 -18.92 -9.28
N PHE A 132 3.52 -17.97 -10.04
CA PHE A 132 3.90 -16.65 -9.55
C PHE A 132 2.69 -15.91 -8.96
N ALA A 133 1.54 -15.93 -9.65
CA ALA A 133 0.33 -15.24 -9.19
C ALA A 133 -0.19 -15.82 -7.86
N TRP A 134 -0.29 -17.13 -7.76
CA TRP A 134 -0.75 -17.80 -6.53
C TRP A 134 0.25 -17.65 -5.37
N ASP A 135 1.55 -17.71 -5.62
CA ASP A 135 2.56 -17.45 -4.57
C ASP A 135 2.50 -16.00 -4.09
N SER A 136 2.30 -15.05 -5.01
CA SER A 136 2.09 -13.63 -4.66
C SER A 136 0.86 -13.43 -3.79
N TYR A 137 -0.25 -14.09 -4.11
CA TYR A 137 -1.48 -14.02 -3.32
C TYR A 137 -1.31 -14.69 -1.95
N ARG A 138 -0.68 -15.85 -1.89
CA ARG A 138 -0.33 -16.52 -0.62
C ARG A 138 0.49 -15.61 0.30
N ARG A 139 1.53 -14.98 -0.25
CA ARG A 139 2.37 -14.04 0.51
C ARG A 139 1.59 -12.81 0.97
N PHE A 140 0.68 -12.31 0.15
CA PHE A 140 -0.20 -11.20 0.52
C PHE A 140 -1.08 -11.59 1.71
N ILE A 141 -1.76 -12.75 1.67
CA ILE A 141 -2.61 -13.24 2.76
C ILE A 141 -1.80 -13.35 4.06
N GLN A 142 -0.62 -13.95 3.99
CA GLN A 142 0.26 -14.12 5.15
C GLN A 142 0.69 -12.76 5.72
N MET A 143 1.11 -11.84 4.88
CA MET A 143 1.58 -10.51 5.28
C MET A 143 0.42 -9.66 5.83
N TYR A 144 -0.71 -9.62 5.15
CA TYR A 144 -1.90 -8.90 5.60
C TYR A 144 -2.43 -9.49 6.91
N GLY A 145 -2.49 -10.80 7.02
CA GLY A 145 -2.89 -11.50 8.23
C GLY A 145 -2.03 -11.16 9.44
N SER A 146 -0.70 -11.20 9.29
CA SER A 146 0.20 -10.92 10.41
C SER A 146 0.30 -9.43 10.73
N VAL A 147 0.40 -8.55 9.73
CA VAL A 147 0.65 -7.10 9.93
C VAL A 147 -0.63 -6.34 10.27
N VAL A 148 -1.74 -6.63 9.60
CA VAL A 148 -2.98 -5.85 9.73
C VAL A 148 -3.95 -6.49 10.71
N LEU A 149 -4.11 -7.82 10.64
CA LEU A 149 -5.06 -8.56 11.47
C LEU A 149 -4.45 -9.14 12.75
N ASN A 150 -3.15 -8.95 12.98
CA ASN A 150 -2.40 -9.48 14.12
C ASN A 150 -2.54 -11.01 14.31
N VAL A 151 -2.67 -11.74 13.21
CA VAL A 151 -2.65 -13.20 13.22
C VAL A 151 -1.23 -13.66 13.52
N ASP A 152 -1.09 -14.56 14.51
CA ASP A 152 0.22 -15.09 14.89
C ASP A 152 0.89 -15.78 13.69
N HIS A 153 2.09 -15.33 13.35
CA HIS A 153 2.89 -15.86 12.25
C HIS A 153 3.12 -17.38 12.36
N HIS A 154 3.21 -17.90 13.59
CA HIS A 154 3.36 -19.33 13.85
C HIS A 154 2.23 -20.17 13.23
N ARG A 155 1.00 -19.65 13.17
CA ARG A 155 -0.14 -20.34 12.53
C ARG A 155 0.11 -20.56 11.03
N PHE A 156 0.72 -19.61 10.35
CA PHE A 156 1.09 -19.79 8.94
C PHE A 156 2.21 -20.83 8.79
N CYS A 157 3.20 -20.82 9.69
CA CYS A 157 4.27 -21.80 9.68
C CYS A 157 3.74 -23.23 9.85
N LEU A 158 2.76 -23.46 10.71
CA LEU A 158 2.14 -24.77 10.90
C LEU A 158 1.47 -25.30 9.63
N LEU A 159 0.87 -24.41 8.81
CA LEU A 159 0.27 -24.81 7.53
C LEU A 159 1.30 -25.32 6.52
N TYR A 160 2.53 -24.79 6.57
CA TYR A 160 3.60 -25.21 5.65
C TYR A 160 4.36 -26.44 6.11
N THR A 161 4.34 -26.71 7.41
CA THR A 161 5.06 -27.84 8.02
C THR A 161 4.18 -29.03 8.31
N SER A 162 2.85 -28.89 8.20
CA SER A 162 1.92 -30.00 8.33
C SER A 162 2.05 -30.94 7.13
N PRO A 163 2.13 -32.26 7.34
CA PRO A 163 2.12 -33.22 6.24
C PRO A 163 0.87 -33.05 5.39
N SER A 164 1.03 -33.12 4.08
CA SER A 164 -0.11 -33.08 3.16
C SER A 164 -1.04 -34.27 3.44
N PRO A 165 -2.37 -34.05 3.43
CA PRO A 165 -3.31 -35.19 3.53
C PRO A 165 -3.19 -36.22 2.40
N ARG A 166 -2.33 -35.97 1.42
CA ARG A 166 -2.06 -36.84 0.25
C ARG A 166 -0.74 -37.61 0.35
N ASP A 167 0.04 -37.36 1.40
CA ASP A 167 1.24 -38.14 1.75
C ASP A 167 0.86 -39.18 2.82
#